data_be2a749a5a23c4491399c101541f11be
#
_entry.id   be2a749a5a23c4491399c101541f11be
#
_cell.length_a   1.000
_cell.length_b   1.000
_cell.length_c   1.000
_cell.angle_alpha   90.00
_cell.angle_beta   90.00
_cell.angle_gamma   90.00
#
_symmetry.space_group_name_H-M   'P 1'
#
loop_
_entity.id
_entity.type
_entity.pdbx_description
1 polymer ?
#
loop_
_entity_poly.entity_id
_entity_poly.type
_entity_poly.pdbx_seq_one_letter_code
_entity_poly.pdbx_strand_id
1 'polypeptide(L)'
;TMLMIYILAGAFSTGASAMGGVDATVNMGLSIVPVHFLAAGVFVISAFMGTATGTSMGTISAIVPIAVGVADKAGLSLPLFLGACVGGAMFGDNLSMISDTTIAATRPQGCELRDKFKVNFWIALPAALITIVVLLIVGRPDAVAEMGDLSFNVIKVLPYVAVLVLALIGMNVFLVLTIGIFAAGIIGLALGDLSVPLFAQSIWDGFTSMNEVFFLSLFCGGMSEMIAHNGGIAWLIEKLG
;
A
#
# COMPACT_ATOMS: atom_id res chain seq x y z
N THR A 1 5.97 19.16 8.97
CA THR A 1 5.04 18.06 9.34
C THR A 1 4.98 17.01 8.23
N MET A 2 4.69 17.36 6.95
CA MET A 2 4.61 16.43 5.82
C MET A 2 5.89 15.61 5.64
N LEU A 3 7.05 16.24 5.55
CA LEU A 3 8.35 15.57 5.39
C LEU A 3 8.53 14.45 6.42
N MET A 4 8.22 14.72 7.68
CA MET A 4 8.36 13.73 8.75
C MET A 4 7.46 12.51 8.53
N ILE A 5 6.25 12.71 8.01
CA ILE A 5 5.32 11.60 7.74
C ILE A 5 5.85 10.77 6.55
N TYR A 6 6.33 11.41 5.48
CA TYR A 6 6.94 10.69 4.35
C TYR A 6 8.14 9.85 4.78
N ILE A 7 9.06 10.44 5.56
CA ILE A 7 10.22 9.74 6.10
C ILE A 7 9.81 8.51 6.93
N LEU A 8 8.85 8.67 7.84
CA LEU A 8 8.36 7.56 8.67
C LEU A 8 7.61 6.50 7.87
N ALA A 9 6.81 6.90 6.87
CA ALA A 9 6.11 5.96 5.99
C ALA A 9 7.10 5.13 5.17
N GLY A 10 8.13 5.77 4.60
CA GLY A 10 9.20 5.08 3.91
C GLY A 10 9.95 4.10 4.82
N ALA A 11 10.35 4.55 6.01
CA ALA A 11 11.03 3.70 6.98
C ALA A 11 10.19 2.49 7.42
N PHE A 12 8.89 2.68 7.63
CA PHE A 12 7.98 1.58 7.95
C PHE A 12 7.90 0.58 6.80
N SER A 13 7.66 1.07 5.57
CA SER A 13 7.52 0.21 4.39
C SER A 13 8.76 -0.64 4.15
N THR A 14 9.95 -0.03 4.12
CA THR A 14 11.21 -0.74 3.89
C THR A 14 11.62 -1.63 5.06
N GLY A 15 11.45 -1.16 6.31
CA GLY A 15 11.75 -1.95 7.50
C GLY A 15 10.87 -3.19 7.64
N ALA A 16 9.58 -3.04 7.40
CA ALA A 16 8.62 -4.14 7.42
C ALA A 16 8.84 -5.13 6.24
N SER A 17 9.24 -4.62 5.07
CA SER A 17 9.64 -5.47 3.94
C SER A 17 10.91 -6.26 4.24
N ALA A 18 11.93 -5.62 4.81
CA ALA A 18 13.22 -6.23 5.10
C ALA A 18 13.14 -7.40 6.11
N MET A 19 12.15 -7.42 7.01
CA MET A 19 11.89 -8.56 7.90
C MET A 19 11.11 -9.71 7.22
N GLY A 20 10.80 -9.60 5.91
CA GLY A 20 9.98 -10.58 5.18
C GLY A 20 8.48 -10.49 5.47
N GLY A 21 8.01 -9.35 5.95
CA GLY A 21 6.60 -9.13 6.30
C GLY A 21 5.68 -9.12 5.08
N VAL A 22 6.17 -8.64 3.93
CA VAL A 22 5.42 -8.67 2.67
C VAL A 22 5.19 -10.10 2.23
N ASP A 23 6.25 -10.91 2.12
CA ASP A 23 6.17 -12.31 1.69
C ASP A 23 5.26 -13.11 2.63
N ALA A 24 5.40 -12.92 3.95
CA ALA A 24 4.56 -13.57 4.93
C ALA A 24 3.08 -13.20 4.77
N THR A 25 2.76 -11.93 4.50
CA THR A 25 1.38 -11.46 4.32
C THR A 25 0.78 -12.01 3.03
N VAL A 26 1.53 -11.99 1.95
CA VAL A 26 1.07 -12.50 0.64
C VAL A 26 0.88 -14.01 0.69
N ASN A 27 1.87 -14.76 1.23
CA ASN A 27 1.77 -16.22 1.36
C ASN A 27 0.60 -16.63 2.26
N MET A 28 0.39 -15.93 3.39
CA MET A 28 -0.77 -16.14 4.24
C MET A 28 -2.08 -15.92 3.48
N GLY A 29 -2.19 -14.82 2.72
CA GLY A 29 -3.36 -14.53 1.92
C GLY A 29 -3.61 -15.59 0.86
N LEU A 30 -2.58 -16.00 0.11
CA LEU A 30 -2.68 -17.01 -0.93
C LEU A 30 -3.00 -18.41 -0.37
N SER A 31 -2.53 -18.74 0.83
CA SER A 31 -2.84 -20.04 1.46
C SER A 31 -4.32 -20.19 1.85
N ILE A 32 -5.02 -19.07 2.05
CA ILE A 32 -6.45 -19.05 2.42
C ILE A 32 -7.33 -19.06 1.17
N VAL A 33 -6.84 -18.54 0.04
CA VAL A 33 -7.61 -18.35 -1.19
C VAL A 33 -7.61 -19.62 -2.04
N PRO A 34 -8.77 -20.23 -2.31
CA PRO A 34 -8.85 -21.37 -3.24
C PRO A 34 -8.37 -20.98 -4.65
N VAL A 35 -7.77 -21.93 -5.37
CA VAL A 35 -7.15 -21.72 -6.70
C VAL A 35 -8.11 -21.04 -7.70
N HIS A 36 -9.39 -21.37 -7.64
CA HIS A 36 -10.41 -20.78 -8.52
C HIS A 36 -10.65 -19.29 -8.30
N PHE A 37 -10.20 -18.74 -7.17
CA PHE A 37 -10.41 -17.35 -6.76
C PHE A 37 -9.12 -16.55 -6.68
N LEU A 38 -8.01 -17.10 -7.20
CA LEU A 38 -6.68 -16.50 -7.06
C LEU A 38 -6.59 -15.09 -7.60
N ALA A 39 -7.18 -14.80 -8.77
CA ALA A 39 -7.15 -13.46 -9.34
C ALA A 39 -7.85 -12.42 -8.43
N ALA A 40 -9.04 -12.76 -7.93
CA ALA A 40 -9.74 -11.93 -6.96
C ALA A 40 -8.99 -11.86 -5.62
N GLY A 41 -8.38 -12.98 -5.19
CA GLY A 41 -7.57 -13.05 -3.99
C GLY A 41 -6.36 -12.13 -4.04
N VAL A 42 -5.62 -12.12 -5.14
CA VAL A 42 -4.48 -11.21 -5.34
C VAL A 42 -4.92 -9.74 -5.33
N PHE A 43 -6.08 -9.41 -5.93
CA PHE A 43 -6.64 -8.07 -5.83
C PHE A 43 -6.87 -7.67 -4.36
N VAL A 44 -7.51 -8.54 -3.56
CA VAL A 44 -7.80 -8.27 -2.14
C VAL A 44 -6.52 -8.18 -1.31
N ILE A 45 -5.55 -9.09 -1.53
CA ILE A 45 -4.26 -9.08 -0.84
C ILE A 45 -3.49 -7.79 -1.17
N SER A 46 -3.43 -7.42 -2.45
CA SER A 46 -2.79 -6.18 -2.90
C SER A 46 -3.49 -4.94 -2.33
N ALA A 47 -4.83 -4.97 -2.24
CA ALA A 47 -5.61 -3.90 -1.62
C ALA A 47 -5.29 -3.76 -0.12
N PHE A 48 -5.24 -4.87 0.60
CA PHE A 48 -4.83 -4.87 2.01
C PHE A 48 -3.42 -4.31 2.19
N MET A 49 -2.46 -4.82 1.41
CA MET A 49 -1.08 -4.37 1.48
C MET A 49 -0.94 -2.89 1.12
N GLY A 50 -1.57 -2.43 0.03
CA GLY A 50 -1.56 -1.01 -0.37
C GLY A 50 -2.13 -0.10 0.72
N THR A 51 -3.22 -0.54 1.40
CA THR A 51 -3.79 0.21 2.53
C THR A 51 -2.84 0.25 3.73
N ALA A 52 -2.20 -0.87 4.04
CA ALA A 52 -1.34 -1.02 5.22
C ALA A 52 0.05 -0.38 5.05
N THR A 53 0.61 -0.42 3.84
CA THR A 53 1.92 0.21 3.53
C THR A 53 1.80 1.67 3.14
N GLY A 54 0.64 2.09 2.62
CA GLY A 54 0.39 3.45 2.14
C GLY A 54 1.12 3.79 0.84
N THR A 55 1.46 2.80 0.04
CA THR A 55 2.10 3.01 -1.26
C THR A 55 1.70 1.94 -2.28
N SER A 56 1.09 2.38 -3.38
CA SER A 56 0.75 1.49 -4.50
C SER A 56 2.00 0.96 -5.20
N MET A 57 2.99 1.81 -5.46
CA MET A 57 4.22 1.42 -6.14
C MET A 57 5.03 0.40 -5.34
N GLY A 58 5.19 0.63 -4.03
CA GLY A 58 5.85 -0.32 -3.14
C GLY A 58 5.13 -1.66 -3.09
N THR A 59 3.81 -1.65 -3.01
CA THR A 59 2.97 -2.86 -3.02
C THR A 59 3.09 -3.62 -4.34
N ILE A 60 3.00 -2.92 -5.48
CA ILE A 60 3.17 -3.53 -6.81
C ILE A 60 4.54 -4.18 -6.93
N SER A 61 5.61 -3.45 -6.59
CA SER A 61 6.98 -3.95 -6.68
C SER A 61 7.22 -5.21 -5.84
N ALA A 62 6.57 -5.31 -4.69
CA ALA A 62 6.69 -6.45 -3.79
C ALA A 62 5.83 -7.66 -4.23
N ILE A 63 4.59 -7.42 -4.68
CA ILE A 63 3.64 -8.52 -4.96
C ILE A 63 3.78 -9.05 -6.39
N VAL A 64 4.13 -8.22 -7.37
CA VAL A 64 4.21 -8.64 -8.78
C VAL A 64 5.14 -9.84 -9.00
N PRO A 65 6.36 -9.93 -8.45
CA PRO A 65 7.20 -11.10 -8.62
C PRO A 65 6.54 -12.41 -8.13
N ILE A 66 5.83 -12.33 -7.00
CA ILE A 66 5.09 -13.46 -6.42
C ILE A 66 3.88 -13.79 -7.31
N ALA A 67 3.12 -12.77 -7.72
CA ALA A 67 1.96 -12.91 -8.59
C ALA A 67 2.31 -13.57 -9.93
N VAL A 68 3.45 -13.20 -10.55
CA VAL A 68 3.95 -13.83 -11.77
C VAL A 68 4.22 -15.32 -11.55
N GLY A 69 4.94 -15.67 -10.48
CA GLY A 69 5.24 -17.06 -10.16
C GLY A 69 4.00 -17.91 -9.89
N VAL A 70 2.97 -17.33 -9.26
CA VAL A 70 1.69 -18.00 -9.00
C VAL A 70 0.87 -18.14 -10.29
N ALA A 71 0.79 -17.10 -11.12
CA ALA A 71 0.05 -17.12 -12.38
C ALA A 71 0.60 -18.17 -13.35
N ASP A 72 1.93 -18.27 -13.45
CA ASP A 72 2.61 -19.26 -14.30
C ASP A 72 2.28 -20.69 -13.84
N LYS A 73 2.39 -20.97 -12.55
CA LYS A 73 2.06 -22.27 -11.97
C LYS A 73 0.58 -22.64 -12.07
N ALA A 74 -0.31 -21.66 -11.93
CA ALA A 74 -1.74 -21.87 -11.94
C ALA A 74 -2.37 -21.83 -13.35
N GLY A 75 -1.56 -21.62 -14.41
CA GLY A 75 -2.06 -21.49 -15.78
C GLY A 75 -3.01 -20.31 -15.97
N LEU A 76 -2.85 -19.23 -15.20
CA LEU A 76 -3.69 -18.05 -15.26
C LEU A 76 -3.19 -17.05 -16.30
N SER A 77 -4.11 -16.25 -16.85
CA SER A 77 -3.77 -15.13 -17.72
C SER A 77 -2.90 -14.12 -16.97
N LEU A 78 -1.61 -14.06 -17.29
CA LEU A 78 -0.66 -13.16 -16.64
C LEU A 78 -1.10 -11.70 -16.69
N PRO A 79 -1.59 -11.12 -17.83
CA PRO A 79 -2.07 -9.75 -17.84
C PRO A 79 -3.25 -9.50 -16.89
N LEU A 80 -4.17 -10.46 -16.77
CA LEU A 80 -5.30 -10.35 -15.85
C LEU A 80 -4.82 -10.34 -14.39
N PHE A 81 -3.89 -11.22 -14.07
CA PHE A 81 -3.35 -11.37 -12.72
C PHE A 81 -2.53 -10.14 -12.31
N LEU A 82 -1.72 -9.60 -13.22
CA LEU A 82 -1.00 -8.34 -13.00
C LEU A 82 -1.98 -7.16 -12.87
N GLY A 83 -3.02 -7.12 -13.70
CA GLY A 83 -4.08 -6.12 -13.59
C GLY A 83 -4.79 -6.16 -12.23
N ALA A 84 -5.07 -7.36 -11.71
CA ALA A 84 -5.64 -7.53 -10.37
C ALA A 84 -4.68 -7.03 -9.28
N CYS A 85 -3.39 -7.34 -9.39
CA CYS A 85 -2.37 -6.87 -8.45
C CYS A 85 -2.27 -5.34 -8.44
N VAL A 86 -2.13 -4.71 -9.60
CA VAL A 86 -2.02 -3.25 -9.75
C VAL A 86 -3.29 -2.56 -9.28
N GLY A 87 -4.46 -3.04 -9.74
CA GLY A 87 -5.76 -2.46 -9.35
C GLY A 87 -6.00 -2.55 -7.85
N GLY A 88 -5.67 -3.69 -7.23
CA GLY A 88 -5.75 -3.87 -5.79
C GLY A 88 -4.81 -2.92 -5.03
N ALA A 89 -3.56 -2.85 -5.43
CA ALA A 89 -2.56 -1.97 -4.81
C ALA A 89 -2.99 -0.49 -4.86
N MET A 90 -3.47 -0.03 -6.03
CA MET A 90 -3.96 1.34 -6.21
C MET A 90 -5.24 1.61 -5.39
N PHE A 91 -6.16 0.66 -5.33
CA PHE A 91 -7.35 0.75 -4.49
C PHE A 91 -6.97 0.88 -3.03
N GLY A 92 -6.05 0.03 -2.54
CA GLY A 92 -5.59 0.05 -1.17
C GLY A 92 -4.88 1.36 -0.80
N ASP A 93 -3.96 1.81 -1.64
CA ASP A 93 -3.25 3.07 -1.47
C ASP A 93 -4.23 4.27 -1.39
N ASN A 94 -5.24 4.28 -2.26
CA ASN A 94 -6.27 5.32 -2.25
C ASN A 94 -7.09 5.36 -0.96
N LEU A 95 -7.24 4.24 -0.27
CA LEU A 95 -7.92 4.15 1.03
C LEU A 95 -6.96 4.30 2.21
N SER A 96 -5.65 4.28 2.00
CA SER A 96 -4.68 4.40 3.08
C SER A 96 -4.69 5.78 3.72
N MET A 97 -4.62 5.81 5.05
CA MET A 97 -4.46 7.04 5.83
C MET A 97 -3.01 7.47 5.98
N ILE A 98 -2.08 6.57 5.67
CA ILE A 98 -0.63 6.82 5.75
C ILE A 98 0.00 7.00 4.36
N SER A 99 -0.81 6.94 3.30
CA SER A 99 -0.37 7.12 1.92
C SER A 99 0.23 8.51 1.69
N ASP A 100 1.37 8.54 1.00
CA ASP A 100 2.05 9.76 0.58
C ASP A 100 1.14 10.64 -0.28
N THR A 101 0.42 10.04 -1.24
CA THR A 101 -0.54 10.75 -2.11
C THR A 101 -1.72 11.31 -1.31
N THR A 102 -2.22 10.56 -0.32
CA THR A 102 -3.28 11.02 0.58
C THR A 102 -2.81 12.20 1.41
N ILE A 103 -1.61 12.14 1.96
CA ILE A 103 -1.02 13.21 2.77
C ILE A 103 -0.78 14.45 1.92
N ALA A 104 -0.24 14.29 0.71
CA ALA A 104 -0.02 15.38 -0.22
C ALA A 104 -1.31 16.10 -0.64
N ALA A 105 -2.40 15.34 -0.81
CA ALA A 105 -3.70 15.90 -1.21
C ALA A 105 -4.44 16.60 -0.06
N THR A 106 -4.40 16.06 1.17
CA THR A 106 -5.26 16.51 2.27
C THR A 106 -4.63 17.62 3.13
N ARG A 107 -3.33 17.51 3.40
CA ARG A 107 -2.66 18.45 4.31
C ARG A 107 -2.63 19.91 3.82
N PRO A 108 -2.33 20.20 2.54
CA PRO A 108 -2.39 21.57 2.03
C PRO A 108 -3.80 22.16 2.06
N GLN A 109 -4.83 21.29 1.95
CA GLN A 109 -6.24 21.69 1.96
C GLN A 109 -6.81 21.86 3.38
N GLY A 110 -6.02 21.57 4.41
CA GLY A 110 -6.49 21.60 5.79
C GLY A 110 -7.54 20.55 6.14
N CYS A 111 -7.65 19.48 5.31
CA CYS A 111 -8.59 18.39 5.53
C CYS A 111 -8.01 17.33 6.47
N GLU A 112 -8.88 16.65 7.21
CA GLU A 112 -8.46 15.47 7.99
C GLU A 112 -8.34 14.22 7.10
N LEU A 113 -7.29 13.43 7.34
CA LEU A 113 -7.06 12.16 6.62
C LEU A 113 -8.25 11.20 6.76
N ARG A 114 -8.88 11.18 7.92
CA ARG A 114 -10.04 10.34 8.22
C ARG A 114 -11.27 10.70 7.38
N ASP A 115 -11.48 11.97 7.09
CA ASP A 115 -12.63 12.41 6.29
C ASP A 115 -12.43 12.03 4.82
N LYS A 116 -11.21 12.17 4.30
CA LYS A 116 -10.86 11.65 2.97
C LYS A 116 -11.11 10.13 2.86
N PHE A 117 -10.70 9.36 3.88
CA PHE A 117 -10.96 7.91 3.92
C PHE A 117 -12.45 7.59 3.80
N LYS A 118 -13.31 8.24 4.62
CA LYS A 118 -14.76 8.01 4.61
C LYS A 118 -15.37 8.28 3.24
N VAL A 119 -15.02 9.42 2.63
CA VAL A 119 -15.55 9.80 1.32
C VAL A 119 -15.08 8.84 0.24
N ASN A 120 -13.78 8.58 0.17
CA ASN A 120 -13.19 7.69 -0.83
C ASN A 120 -13.67 6.24 -0.71
N PHE A 121 -13.90 5.76 0.51
CA PHE A 121 -14.41 4.41 0.72
C PHE A 121 -15.73 4.19 -0.04
N TRP A 122 -16.69 5.10 0.11
CA TRP A 122 -17.99 4.96 -0.56
C TRP A 122 -17.93 5.16 -2.08
N ILE A 123 -16.95 5.92 -2.58
CA ILE A 123 -16.73 6.12 -4.01
C ILE A 123 -16.02 4.91 -4.63
N ALA A 124 -14.99 4.40 -3.96
CA ALA A 124 -14.14 3.35 -4.50
C ALA A 124 -14.73 1.94 -4.30
N LEU A 125 -15.52 1.72 -3.24
CA LEU A 125 -16.10 0.42 -2.90
C LEU A 125 -16.93 -0.20 -4.05
N PRO A 126 -17.85 0.51 -4.73
CA PRO A 126 -18.60 -0.06 -5.85
C PRO A 126 -17.67 -0.54 -6.98
N ALA A 127 -16.64 0.24 -7.32
CA ALA A 127 -15.68 -0.14 -8.34
C ALA A 127 -14.88 -1.40 -7.94
N ALA A 128 -14.47 -1.50 -6.69
CA ALA A 128 -13.78 -2.69 -6.17
C ALA A 128 -14.67 -3.92 -6.20
N LEU A 129 -15.93 -3.80 -5.82
CA LEU A 129 -16.89 -4.92 -5.86
C LEU A 129 -17.13 -5.41 -7.29
N ILE A 130 -17.31 -4.48 -8.25
CA ILE A 130 -17.44 -4.82 -9.67
C ILE A 130 -16.16 -5.52 -10.17
N THR A 131 -14.98 -4.99 -9.81
CA THR A 131 -13.70 -5.60 -10.18
C THR A 131 -13.57 -7.01 -9.62
N ILE A 132 -13.91 -7.23 -8.34
CA ILE A 132 -13.89 -8.57 -7.73
C ILE A 132 -14.83 -9.52 -8.48
N VAL A 133 -16.07 -9.10 -8.80
CA VAL A 133 -17.02 -9.91 -9.54
C VAL A 133 -16.48 -10.28 -10.94
N VAL A 134 -15.91 -9.32 -11.66
CA VAL A 134 -15.27 -9.58 -12.96
C VAL A 134 -14.12 -10.57 -12.82
N LEU A 135 -13.25 -10.39 -11.83
CA LEU A 135 -12.12 -11.30 -11.57
C LEU A 135 -12.57 -12.72 -11.16
N LEU A 136 -13.69 -12.85 -10.46
CA LEU A 136 -14.28 -14.16 -10.15
C LEU A 136 -14.83 -14.89 -11.37
N ILE A 137 -15.28 -14.15 -12.38
CA ILE A 137 -15.84 -14.71 -13.62
C ILE A 137 -14.73 -15.05 -14.62
N VAL A 138 -13.83 -14.06 -14.86
CA VAL A 138 -12.82 -14.13 -15.92
C VAL A 138 -11.52 -14.77 -15.42
N GLY A 139 -11.23 -14.67 -14.12
CA GLY A 139 -9.98 -15.11 -13.50
C GLY A 139 -9.94 -16.58 -13.08
N ARG A 140 -10.79 -17.42 -13.64
CA ARG A 140 -10.79 -18.86 -13.34
C ARG A 140 -9.64 -19.55 -14.08
N PRO A 141 -8.84 -20.38 -13.38
CA PRO A 141 -7.79 -21.17 -14.05
C PRO A 141 -8.41 -22.28 -14.88
N ASP A 142 -7.81 -22.57 -16.04
CA ASP A 142 -8.19 -23.69 -16.90
C ASP A 142 -7.71 -25.03 -16.34
N ALA A 143 -6.72 -25.03 -15.45
CA ALA A 143 -6.16 -26.20 -14.78
C ALA A 143 -5.90 -25.94 -13.32
N VAL A 144 -6.12 -26.95 -12.47
CA VAL A 144 -5.76 -26.87 -11.03
C VAL A 144 -4.28 -27.20 -10.90
N ALA A 145 -3.45 -26.18 -10.75
CA ALA A 145 -2.04 -26.36 -10.44
C ALA A 145 -1.82 -26.41 -8.92
N GLU A 146 -0.87 -27.25 -8.47
CA GLU A 146 -0.43 -27.21 -7.09
C GLU A 146 0.40 -25.95 -6.87
N MET A 147 -0.09 -25.06 -6.01
CA MET A 147 0.70 -23.94 -5.52
C MET A 147 1.87 -24.53 -4.71
N GLY A 148 3.08 -24.05 -4.97
CA GLY A 148 4.27 -24.46 -4.23
C GLY A 148 4.17 -24.14 -2.73
N ASP A 149 5.22 -24.40 -1.99
CA ASP A 149 5.28 -24.16 -0.54
C ASP A 149 5.03 -22.67 -0.23
N LEU A 150 3.85 -22.39 0.36
CA LEU A 150 3.44 -21.07 0.83
C LEU A 150 3.74 -20.95 2.33
N SER A 151 4.98 -21.23 2.73
CA SER A 151 5.38 -21.07 4.12
C SER A 151 5.32 -19.59 4.54
N PHE A 152 4.76 -19.31 5.70
CA PHE A 152 4.67 -17.98 6.27
C PHE A 152 4.72 -18.00 7.79
N ASN A 153 5.19 -16.91 8.36
CA ASN A 153 5.13 -16.69 9.81
C ASN A 153 4.14 -15.55 10.12
N VAL A 154 3.04 -15.90 10.78
CA VAL A 154 1.98 -14.94 11.13
C VAL A 154 2.50 -13.75 11.94
N ILE A 155 3.56 -13.95 12.74
CA ILE A 155 4.15 -12.88 13.55
C ILE A 155 4.65 -11.73 12.67
N LYS A 156 5.16 -12.03 11.47
CA LYS A 156 5.64 -11.02 10.51
C LYS A 156 4.52 -10.17 9.88
N VAL A 157 3.28 -10.61 9.98
CA VAL A 157 2.09 -9.88 9.49
C VAL A 157 1.63 -8.84 10.51
N LEU A 158 1.93 -9.05 11.80
CA LEU A 158 1.44 -8.21 12.89
C LEU A 158 1.74 -6.71 12.73
N PRO A 159 2.91 -6.23 12.29
CA PRO A 159 3.17 -4.80 12.10
C PRO A 159 2.21 -4.13 11.12
N TYR A 160 1.86 -4.83 10.01
CA TYR A 160 0.90 -4.30 9.03
C TYR A 160 -0.51 -4.20 9.60
N VAL A 161 -0.96 -5.25 10.29
CA VAL A 161 -2.28 -5.26 10.96
C VAL A 161 -2.32 -4.18 12.05
N ALA A 162 -1.27 -4.04 12.85
CA ALA A 162 -1.19 -3.04 13.90
C ALA A 162 -1.29 -1.61 13.33
N VAL A 163 -0.50 -1.29 12.31
CA VAL A 163 -0.53 0.03 11.64
C VAL A 163 -1.92 0.32 11.08
N LEU A 164 -2.51 -0.66 10.37
CA LEU A 164 -3.85 -0.51 9.81
C LEU A 164 -4.91 -0.25 10.90
N VAL A 165 -4.94 -1.08 11.93
CA VAL A 165 -5.91 -0.96 13.04
C VAL A 165 -5.74 0.37 13.78
N LEU A 166 -4.51 0.74 14.13
CA LEU A 166 -4.23 1.98 14.84
C LEU A 166 -4.60 3.22 14.02
N ALA A 167 -4.35 3.18 12.69
CA ALA A 167 -4.76 4.25 11.79
C ALA A 167 -6.30 4.34 11.68
N LEU A 168 -7.00 3.22 11.58
CA LEU A 168 -8.48 3.19 11.52
C LEU A 168 -9.14 3.68 12.82
N ILE A 169 -8.54 3.42 13.97
CA ILE A 169 -9.02 3.96 15.27
C ILE A 169 -8.85 5.49 15.32
N GLY A 170 -8.03 6.06 14.44
CA GLY A 170 -7.77 7.50 14.35
C GLY A 170 -6.60 7.98 15.23
N MET A 171 -5.67 7.07 15.55
CA MET A 171 -4.45 7.44 16.24
C MET A 171 -3.58 8.37 15.36
N ASN A 172 -2.77 9.20 16.02
CA ASN A 172 -1.88 10.11 15.31
C ASN A 172 -0.91 9.34 14.39
N VAL A 173 -0.84 9.73 13.12
CA VAL A 173 -0.06 9.03 12.07
C VAL A 173 1.42 8.90 12.44
N PHE A 174 2.01 9.88 13.12
CA PHE A 174 3.40 9.78 13.61
C PHE A 174 3.58 8.63 14.59
N LEU A 175 2.66 8.48 15.53
CA LEU A 175 2.69 7.39 16.52
C LEU A 175 2.45 6.04 15.84
N VAL A 176 1.48 5.96 14.93
CA VAL A 176 1.15 4.74 14.18
C VAL A 176 2.38 4.23 13.44
N LEU A 177 3.02 5.10 12.64
CA LEU A 177 4.21 4.73 11.86
C LEU A 177 5.40 4.40 12.77
N THR A 178 5.61 5.16 13.83
CA THR A 178 6.68 4.90 14.79
C THR A 178 6.50 3.53 15.45
N ILE A 179 5.29 3.21 15.93
CA ILE A 179 4.97 1.90 16.49
C ILE A 179 5.20 0.80 15.45
N GLY A 180 4.78 1.00 14.20
CA GLY A 180 5.00 0.05 13.11
C GLY A 180 6.48 -0.23 12.85
N ILE A 181 7.32 0.80 12.81
CA ILE A 181 8.78 0.67 12.60
C ILE A 181 9.39 -0.13 13.75
N PHE A 182 9.09 0.22 15.01
CA PHE A 182 9.64 -0.51 16.16
C PHE A 182 9.13 -1.96 16.20
N ALA A 183 7.85 -2.19 15.92
CA ALA A 183 7.30 -3.54 15.86
C ALA A 183 8.00 -4.39 14.79
N ALA A 184 8.19 -3.85 13.58
CA ALA A 184 8.91 -4.52 12.51
C ALA A 184 10.37 -4.81 12.90
N GLY A 185 11.07 -3.85 13.49
CA GLY A 185 12.45 -4.02 13.95
C GLY A 185 12.57 -5.09 15.02
N ILE A 186 11.74 -5.02 16.07
CA ILE A 186 11.76 -5.99 17.18
C ILE A 186 11.45 -7.40 16.68
N ILE A 187 10.43 -7.56 15.87
CA ILE A 187 10.04 -8.86 15.31
C ILE A 187 11.14 -9.41 14.39
N GLY A 188 11.66 -8.59 13.48
CA GLY A 188 12.72 -9.01 12.56
C GLY A 188 14.01 -9.41 13.27
N LEU A 189 14.41 -8.68 14.32
CA LEU A 189 15.56 -9.02 15.15
C LEU A 189 15.31 -10.28 16.00
N ALA A 190 14.14 -10.43 16.58
CA ALA A 190 13.79 -11.57 17.42
C ALA A 190 13.69 -12.89 16.62
N LEU A 191 13.25 -12.82 15.38
CA LEU A 191 13.16 -13.98 14.48
C LEU A 191 14.49 -14.30 13.78
N GLY A 192 15.48 -13.40 13.87
CA GLY A 192 16.79 -13.56 13.23
C GLY A 192 16.81 -13.20 11.74
N ASP A 193 15.74 -12.64 11.20
CA ASP A 193 15.65 -12.18 9.81
C ASP A 193 16.42 -10.88 9.57
N LEU A 194 16.54 -10.04 10.60
CA LEU A 194 17.24 -8.77 10.57
C LEU A 194 18.43 -8.79 11.54
N SER A 195 19.50 -8.11 11.14
CA SER A 195 20.54 -7.61 12.06
C SER A 195 20.33 -6.13 12.31
N VAL A 196 20.88 -5.60 13.41
CA VAL A 196 20.79 -4.17 13.74
C VAL A 196 21.32 -3.29 12.60
N PRO A 197 22.49 -3.59 11.96
CA PRO A 197 22.95 -2.81 10.81
C PRO A 197 22.02 -2.88 9.61
N LEU A 198 21.46 -4.06 9.29
CA LEU A 198 20.53 -4.23 8.17
C LEU A 198 19.23 -3.47 8.42
N PHE A 199 18.71 -3.49 9.64
CA PHE A 199 17.53 -2.70 10.01
C PHE A 199 17.79 -1.19 9.89
N ALA A 200 18.93 -0.71 10.37
CA ALA A 200 19.32 0.69 10.20
C ALA A 200 19.45 1.09 8.73
N GLN A 201 20.01 0.20 7.90
CA GLN A 201 20.11 0.42 6.45
C GLN A 201 18.73 0.48 5.82
N SER A 202 17.81 -0.43 6.15
CA SER A 202 16.45 -0.42 5.60
C SER A 202 15.68 0.85 5.97
N ILE A 203 15.86 1.40 7.18
CA ILE A 203 15.30 2.69 7.57
C ILE A 203 15.87 3.81 6.70
N TRP A 204 17.19 3.82 6.48
CA TRP A 204 17.85 4.81 5.64
C TRP A 204 17.36 4.75 4.19
N ASP A 205 17.23 3.56 3.64
CA ASP A 205 16.71 3.34 2.29
C ASP A 205 15.26 3.83 2.18
N GLY A 206 14.46 3.62 3.22
CA GLY A 206 13.11 4.17 3.33
C GLY A 206 13.07 5.68 3.36
N PHE A 207 13.99 6.32 4.06
CA PHE A 207 14.09 7.79 4.07
C PHE A 207 14.44 8.33 2.68
N THR A 208 15.39 7.70 2.00
CA THR A 208 15.84 8.15 0.69
C THR A 208 14.81 7.91 -0.41
N SER A 209 14.02 6.84 -0.31
CA SER A 209 12.96 6.52 -1.27
C SER A 209 11.85 7.59 -1.31
N MET A 210 11.67 8.35 -0.24
CA MET A 210 10.65 9.40 -0.14
C MET A 210 11.11 10.78 -0.64
N ASN A 211 12.36 10.91 -1.05
CA ASN A 211 12.89 12.21 -1.50
C ASN A 211 12.16 12.75 -2.75
N GLU A 212 11.87 11.89 -3.72
CA GLU A 212 11.16 12.30 -4.95
C GLU A 212 9.76 12.82 -4.64
N VAL A 213 9.01 12.10 -3.80
CA VAL A 213 7.65 12.49 -3.38
C VAL A 213 7.68 13.80 -2.59
N PHE A 214 8.70 13.99 -1.74
CA PHE A 214 8.88 15.22 -0.99
C PHE A 214 9.11 16.42 -1.92
N PHE A 215 10.07 16.32 -2.85
CA PHE A 215 10.35 17.40 -3.80
C PHE A 215 9.16 17.68 -4.72
N LEU A 216 8.49 16.64 -5.21
CA LEU A 216 7.28 16.78 -6.00
C LEU A 216 6.20 17.54 -5.23
N SER A 217 5.95 17.17 -3.98
CA SER A 217 4.97 17.84 -3.12
C SER A 217 5.33 19.31 -2.85
N LEU A 218 6.62 19.59 -2.64
CA LEU A 218 7.13 20.95 -2.44
C LEU A 218 6.91 21.83 -3.69
N PHE A 219 7.28 21.33 -4.86
CA PHE A 219 7.12 22.06 -6.12
C PHE A 219 5.64 22.23 -6.50
N CYS A 220 4.83 21.19 -6.35
CA CYS A 220 3.38 21.29 -6.58
C CYS A 220 2.72 22.29 -5.64
N GLY A 221 3.09 22.30 -4.36
CA GLY A 221 2.61 23.27 -3.39
C GLY A 221 3.00 24.71 -3.79
N GLY A 222 4.26 24.93 -4.13
CA GLY A 222 4.75 26.23 -4.61
C GLY A 222 4.05 26.70 -5.88
N MET A 223 3.86 25.81 -6.87
CA MET A 223 3.13 26.12 -8.10
C MET A 223 1.67 26.47 -7.81
N SER A 224 1.00 25.70 -6.95
CA SER A 224 -0.39 25.95 -6.59
C SER A 224 -0.56 27.31 -5.93
N GLU A 225 0.33 27.69 -5.03
CA GLU A 225 0.34 28.99 -4.39
C GLU A 225 0.58 30.12 -5.40
N MET A 226 1.54 29.95 -6.31
CA MET A 226 1.78 30.93 -7.39
C MET A 226 0.56 31.11 -8.29
N ILE A 227 -0.11 30.02 -8.67
CA ILE A 227 -1.33 30.05 -9.49
C ILE A 227 -2.46 30.73 -8.72
N ALA A 228 -2.64 30.43 -7.44
CA ALA A 228 -3.64 31.04 -6.59
C ALA A 228 -3.41 32.55 -6.44
N HIS A 229 -2.18 32.95 -6.11
CA HIS A 229 -1.81 34.34 -5.92
C HIS A 229 -1.99 35.20 -7.19
N ASN A 230 -1.79 34.63 -8.37
CA ASN A 230 -1.96 35.30 -9.65
C ASN A 230 -3.40 35.19 -10.21
N GLY A 231 -4.35 34.75 -9.41
CA GLY A 231 -5.77 34.67 -9.80
C GLY A 231 -6.13 33.51 -10.72
N GLY A 232 -5.19 32.58 -10.98
CA GLY A 232 -5.43 31.45 -11.89
C GLY A 232 -6.53 30.50 -11.42
N ILE A 233 -6.65 30.27 -10.11
CA ILE A 233 -7.72 29.45 -9.55
C ILE A 233 -9.08 30.18 -9.70
N ALA A 234 -9.12 31.47 -9.44
CA ALA A 234 -10.34 32.27 -9.61
C ALA A 234 -10.80 32.28 -11.08
N TRP A 235 -9.86 32.41 -12.02
CA TRP A 235 -10.16 32.33 -13.44
C TRP A 235 -10.70 30.94 -13.85
N LEU A 236 -10.12 29.85 -13.34
CA LEU A 236 -10.60 28.50 -13.60
C LEU A 236 -12.03 28.29 -13.08
N ILE A 237 -12.31 28.75 -11.87
CA ILE A 237 -13.67 28.64 -11.28
C ILE A 237 -14.68 29.44 -12.12
N GLU A 238 -14.33 30.65 -12.57
CA GLU A 238 -15.21 31.47 -13.42
C GLU A 238 -15.47 30.79 -14.78
N LYS A 239 -14.54 30.04 -15.32
CA LYS A 239 -14.70 29.37 -16.65
C LYS A 239 -15.37 28.01 -16.59
N LEU A 240 -15.31 27.31 -15.46
CA LEU A 240 -15.85 25.95 -15.28
C LEU A 240 -17.18 25.95 -14.50
N GLY A 241 -17.48 26.98 -13.75
CA GLY A 241 -18.72 27.15 -12.99
C GLY A 241 -19.70 28.00 -13.70
#